data_8c74480df1e59026bf906dad216c0a31
#
_entry.id   8c74480df1e59026bf906dad216c0a31
#
_cell.length_a   1.000
_cell.length_b   1.000
_cell.length_c   1.000
_cell.angle_alpha   90.00
_cell.angle_beta   90.00
_cell.angle_gamma   90.00
#
_symmetry.space_group_name_H-M   'P 1'
#
loop_
_entity.id
_entity.type
_entity.pdbx_description
1 polymer ?
#
loop_
_entity_poly.entity_id
_entity_poly.type
_entity_poly.pdbx_seq_one_letter_code
_entity_poly.pdbx_strand_id
1 'polypeptide(L)' 'LEVGTGTFGYQLAFYQRHGFRVTGIDHDFFIKNYPEPIFEDGIQLFDMLRLMLRYPGNVA' A
#
# COMPACT_ATOMS: atom_id res chain seq x y z
N LEU A 1 2.66 -2.64 -13.00
CA LEU A 1 3.37 -1.85 -12.00
C LEU A 1 2.77 -2.08 -10.63
N GLU A 2 3.61 -2.46 -9.67
CA GLU A 2 3.17 -2.76 -8.32
C GLU A 2 3.79 -1.79 -7.34
N VAL A 3 2.99 -1.34 -6.36
CA VAL A 3 3.47 -0.47 -5.28
C VAL A 3 2.99 -1.00 -3.94
N GLY A 4 3.65 -0.58 -2.86
CA GLY A 4 3.23 -0.91 -1.51
C GLY A 4 2.98 0.37 -0.71
N THR A 5 1.95 0.35 0.13
CA THR A 5 1.64 1.47 1.01
C THR A 5 1.20 0.96 2.38
N GLY A 6 1.14 1.89 3.35
CA GLY A 6 0.42 1.62 4.59
C GLY A 6 -1.08 1.45 4.33
N THR A 7 -1.80 1.03 5.34
CA THR A 7 -3.22 0.71 5.21
C THR A 7 -4.12 1.95 5.28
N PHE A 8 -3.53 3.13 5.35
CA PHE A 8 -4.27 4.38 5.40
C PHE A 8 -3.41 5.50 4.83
N GLY A 9 -4.00 6.66 4.69
CA GLY A 9 -3.28 7.87 4.39
C GLY A 9 -3.33 8.29 2.95
N TYR A 10 -2.61 9.36 2.71
CA TYR A 10 -2.68 10.08 1.47
C TYR A 10 -2.06 9.31 0.30
N GLN A 11 -1.02 8.50 0.54
CA GLN A 11 -0.43 7.72 -0.54
C GLN A 11 -1.40 6.67 -1.07
N LEU A 12 -2.13 6.01 -0.17
CA LEU A 12 -3.13 5.04 -0.58
C LEU A 12 -4.19 5.69 -1.46
N ALA A 13 -4.71 6.84 -1.03
CA ALA A 13 -5.70 7.58 -1.82
C ALA A 13 -5.13 8.01 -3.17
N PHE A 14 -3.88 8.49 -3.18
CA PHE A 14 -3.21 8.92 -4.39
C PHE A 14 -3.16 7.80 -5.42
N TYR A 15 -2.70 6.62 -5.01
CA TYR A 15 -2.59 5.50 -5.94
C TYR A 15 -3.95 5.05 -6.44
N GLN A 16 -4.95 5.02 -5.56
CA GLN A 16 -6.29 4.60 -5.97
C GLN A 16 -6.92 5.58 -6.96
N ARG A 17 -6.68 6.88 -6.80
CA ARG A 17 -7.16 7.87 -7.76
C ARG A 17 -6.52 7.69 -9.14
N HIS A 18 -5.32 7.16 -9.18
CA HIS A 18 -4.61 6.91 -10.45
C HIS A 18 -4.86 5.52 -11.02
N GLY A 19 -5.85 4.82 -10.49
CA GLY A 19 -6.29 3.56 -11.07
C GLY A 19 -5.66 2.32 -10.48
N PHE A 20 -4.81 2.46 -9.48
CA PHE A 20 -4.24 1.30 -8.78
C PHE A 20 -5.33 0.59 -7.99
N ARG A 21 -5.26 -0.73 -7.96
CA ARG A 21 -6.20 -1.55 -7.22
C ARG A 21 -5.44 -2.38 -6.19
N VAL A 22 -6.05 -2.54 -5.02
CA VAL A 22 -5.46 -3.37 -3.97
C VAL A 22 -5.51 -4.83 -4.41
N THR A 23 -4.36 -5.49 -4.37
CA THR A 23 -4.25 -6.90 -4.78
C THR A 23 -3.84 -7.82 -3.65
N GLY A 24 -3.36 -7.29 -2.54
CA GLY A 24 -2.95 -8.13 -1.43
C GLY A 24 -2.54 -7.33 -0.21
N ILE A 25 -2.28 -8.04 0.86
CA ILE A 25 -1.84 -7.46 2.13
C ILE A 25 -0.65 -8.26 2.63
N ASP A 26 0.42 -7.54 3.02
CA ASP A 26 1.55 -8.14 3.73
C ASP A 26 1.35 -7.86 5.21
N HIS A 27 0.89 -8.84 5.95
CA HIS A 27 0.65 -8.69 7.37
C HIS A 27 1.94 -8.49 8.14
N ASP A 28 1.92 -7.53 9.07
CA ASP A 28 3.05 -7.22 9.95
C ASP A 28 4.32 -6.78 9.21
N PHE A 29 4.17 -6.29 7.98
CA PHE A 29 5.31 -5.88 7.17
C PHE A 29 6.21 -4.88 7.89
N PHE A 30 5.59 -3.87 8.51
CA PHE A 30 6.35 -2.79 9.14
C PHE A 30 6.95 -3.22 10.48
N ILE A 31 6.45 -4.28 11.07
CA ILE A 31 7.02 -4.84 12.29
C ILE A 31 8.20 -5.74 11.95
N LYS A 32 8.07 -6.56 10.91
CA LYS A 32 9.10 -7.54 10.53
C LYS A 32 10.33 -6.89 9.90
N ASN A 33 10.15 -5.81 9.16
CA ASN A 33 11.21 -5.26 8.32
C ASN A 33 11.90 -4.03 8.87
N TYR A 34 11.41 -3.48 9.99
CA TYR A 34 12.00 -2.29 10.58
C TYR A 34 12.24 -2.52 12.07
N PRO A 35 13.40 -2.09 12.59
CA PRO A 35 13.74 -2.35 13.98
C PRO A 35 12.93 -1.52 14.97
N GLU A 36 12.35 -0.40 14.51
CA GLU A 36 11.58 0.48 15.37
C GLU A 36 10.20 0.72 14.77
N PRO A 37 9.21 1.03 15.60
CA PRO A 37 7.86 1.32 15.10
C PRO A 37 7.87 2.47 14.11
N ILE A 38 7.10 2.32 13.04
CA ILE A 38 6.94 3.35 12.01
C ILE A 38 5.55 3.96 12.17
N PHE A 39 5.50 5.28 12.21
CA PHE A 39 4.24 6.01 12.38
C PHE A 39 3.99 6.95 11.22
N GLU A 40 2.72 7.12 10.89
CA GLU A 40 2.27 8.11 9.93
C GLU A 40 1.03 8.79 10.51
N ASP A 41 1.06 10.12 10.62
CA ASP A 41 -0.02 10.90 11.21
C ASP A 41 -0.40 10.41 12.61
N GLY A 42 0.61 10.01 13.40
CA GLY A 42 0.39 9.54 14.77
C GLY A 42 -0.18 8.14 14.87
N ILE A 43 -0.33 7.45 13.76
CA ILE A 43 -0.87 6.09 13.74
C ILE A 43 0.26 5.12 13.36
N GLN A 44 0.42 4.07 14.16
CA GLN A 44 1.45 3.09 13.87
C GLN A 44 1.09 2.25 12.65
N LEU A 45 2.08 2.05 11.78
CA LEU A 45 1.93 1.17 10.62
C LEU A 45 2.28 -0.25 11.02
N PHE A 46 1.42 -1.19 10.69
CA PHE A 46 1.64 -2.62 10.92
C PHE A 46 1.74 -3.37 9.61
N ASP A 47 0.72 -3.24 8.79
CA ASP A 47 0.56 -4.02 7.57
C ASP A 47 0.78 -3.16 6.35
N MET A 48 1.18 -3.80 5.25
CA MET A 48 1.36 -3.09 3.99
C MET A 48 0.36 -3.61 2.97
N LEU A 49 -0.32 -2.67 2.30
CA LEU A 49 -1.17 -3.00 1.16
C LEU A 49 -0.34 -3.03 -0.11
N ARG A 50 -0.58 -4.04 -0.94
CA ARG A 50 -0.02 -4.10 -2.28
C ARG A 50 -1.07 -3.66 -3.28
N LEU A 51 -0.68 -2.77 -4.17
CA LEU A 51 -1.57 -2.27 -5.21
C LEU A 51 -0.91 -2.48 -6.56
N MET A 52 -1.72 -2.71 -7.57
CA MET A 52 -1.22 -2.93 -8.92
C MET A 52 -1.98 -2.05 -9.90
N LEU A 53 -1.25 -1.50 -10.85
CA LEU A 53 -1.81 -0.75 -11.97
C LEU A 53 -1.85 -1.63 -13.19
N ARG A 54 -3.02 -1.74 -13.79
CA ARG A 54 -3.20 -2.45 -15.05
C ARG A 54 -3.45 -1.45 -16.16
N TYR A 55 -2.78 -1.65 -17.27
CA TYR A 55 -2.95 -0.77 -18.41
C TYR A 55 -4.25 -1.10 -19.14
N PRO A 56 -4.94 -0.10 -19.66
CA PRO A 56 -6.23 -0.32 -20.33
C PRO A 56 -6.20 -1.36 -21.43
N GLY A 57 -5.10 -1.44 -22.15
CA GLY A 57 -4.97 -2.42 -23.22
C GLY A 57 -4.96 -3.87 -22.77
N ASN A 58 -4.78 -4.11 -21.49
CA ASN A 58 -4.75 -5.45 -20.91
C ASN A 58 -6.10 -5.85 -20.31
N VAL A 59 -7.05 -4.97 -20.36
CA VAL A 59 -8.38 -5.23 -19.83
C VAL A 59 -9.26 -5.65 -20.99
N ALA A 60 -9.66 -6.86 -20.96
CA ALA A 60 -10.49 -7.38 -22.01
C ALA A 60 -11.91 -6.81 -21.92
#